data_e8f196d0c25cff125ee66860cf2daf2a
#
_entry.id   e8f196d0c25cff125ee66860cf2daf2a
#
_cell.length_a   1.000
_cell.length_b   1.000
_cell.length_c   1.000
_cell.angle_alpha   90.00
_cell.angle_beta   90.00
_cell.angle_gamma   90.00
#
_symmetry.space_group_name_H-M   'P 1'
#
loop_
_entity.id
_entity.type
_entity.pdbx_description
1 polymer ?
#
loop_
_entity_poly.entity_id
_entity_poly.type
_entity_poly.pdbx_seq_one_letter_code
_entity_poly.pdbx_strand_id
1 'polypeptide(L)'
;TILWGQKNSSLLRMNEAQIVELGISRKFQKPTLIETQTVFENLLLSLKKSRNPIATLFYKMSPDDEKEITNIAVEVNLIENIGSLAGQLSHGQKQWLEIGMLLAQKPNLLLIDEPAAGMTSPERKKTVKLLKKLSKNQSIVVVEHDMEFVKSLECRVTVLHEGTVIAEGSLDHVSQNEKVIDVYLGR
;
A
#
# COMPACT_ATOMS: atom_id res chain seq x y z
N THR A 1 -4.34 -12.76 19.69
CA THR A 1 -3.38 -13.54 18.89
C THR A 1 -3.51 -13.13 17.43
N ILE A 2 -2.39 -12.84 16.76
CA ILE A 2 -2.36 -12.54 15.32
C ILE A 2 -1.60 -13.68 14.63
N LEU A 3 -2.32 -14.43 13.78
CA LEU A 3 -1.79 -15.60 13.08
C LEU A 3 -1.77 -15.36 11.57
N TRP A 4 -0.74 -15.83 10.89
CA TRP A 4 -0.55 -15.67 9.46
C TRP A 4 -0.22 -16.98 8.74
N GLY A 5 -0.81 -17.15 7.55
CA GLY A 5 -0.53 -18.25 6.64
C GLY A 5 -1.03 -19.61 7.12
N GLN A 6 -0.80 -20.64 6.28
CA GLN A 6 -1.26 -22.00 6.56
C GLN A 6 -0.66 -22.62 7.83
N LYS A 7 0.53 -22.16 8.23
CA LYS A 7 1.23 -22.64 9.44
C LYS A 7 0.82 -21.92 10.72
N ASN A 8 -0.16 -20.98 10.65
CA ASN A 8 -0.61 -20.18 11.79
C ASN A 8 0.56 -19.53 12.56
N SER A 9 1.51 -18.96 11.85
CA SER A 9 2.67 -18.30 12.45
C SER A 9 2.23 -17.08 13.26
N SER A 10 2.64 -16.99 14.53
CA SER A 10 2.29 -15.86 15.41
C SER A 10 3.14 -14.63 15.06
N LEU A 11 2.50 -13.57 14.55
CA LEU A 11 3.18 -12.32 14.19
C LEU A 11 3.65 -11.52 15.41
N LEU A 12 3.06 -11.73 16.60
CA LEU A 12 3.40 -11.00 17.82
C LEU A 12 4.82 -11.27 18.33
N ARG A 13 5.47 -12.34 17.86
CA ARG A 13 6.82 -12.74 18.26
C ARG A 13 7.87 -12.43 17.19
N MET A 14 7.45 -11.78 16.09
CA MET A 14 8.30 -11.47 14.95
C MET A 14 8.68 -9.99 14.93
N ASN A 15 9.89 -9.70 14.48
CA ASN A 15 10.27 -8.34 14.15
C ASN A 15 9.74 -7.95 12.76
N GLU A 16 9.79 -6.66 12.41
CA GLU A 16 9.27 -6.12 11.15
C GLU A 16 9.89 -6.78 9.91
N ALA A 17 11.19 -7.05 9.93
CA ALA A 17 11.89 -7.70 8.81
C ALA A 17 11.36 -9.12 8.58
N GLN A 18 11.12 -9.89 9.62
CA GLN A 18 10.55 -11.23 9.55
C GLN A 18 9.10 -11.19 9.01
N ILE A 19 8.31 -10.18 9.38
CA ILE A 19 6.95 -9.99 8.88
C ILE A 19 6.97 -9.69 7.39
N VAL A 20 7.89 -8.85 6.92
CA VAL A 20 8.07 -8.54 5.50
C VAL A 20 8.48 -9.78 4.70
N GLU A 21 9.36 -10.64 5.25
CA GLU A 21 9.75 -11.91 4.61
C GLU A 21 8.57 -12.88 4.43
N LEU A 22 7.56 -12.81 5.30
CA LEU A 22 6.30 -13.55 5.14
C LEU A 22 5.40 -13.00 4.04
N GLY A 23 5.78 -11.93 3.38
CA GLY A 23 5.02 -11.28 2.31
C GLY A 23 3.94 -10.32 2.80
N ILE A 24 4.10 -9.74 3.98
CA ILE A 24 3.23 -8.68 4.50
C ILE A 24 3.99 -7.37 4.40
N SER A 25 3.47 -6.43 3.62
CA SER A 25 4.06 -5.09 3.48
C SER A 25 3.09 -4.02 3.98
N ARG A 26 3.63 -3.01 4.67
CA ARG A 26 2.85 -1.90 5.22
C ARG A 26 3.37 -0.58 4.68
N LYS A 27 2.44 0.26 4.22
CA LYS A 27 2.70 1.67 3.95
C LYS A 27 2.64 2.44 5.28
N PHE A 28 3.70 3.17 5.59
CA PHE A 28 3.74 4.06 6.76
C PHE A 28 3.13 5.42 6.42
N GLN A 29 2.64 6.14 7.43
CA GLN A 29 2.12 7.50 7.27
C GLN A 29 3.20 8.52 6.86
N LYS A 30 4.44 8.35 7.34
CA LYS A 30 5.56 9.19 6.90
C LYS A 30 6.14 8.64 5.61
N PRO A 31 6.35 9.49 4.58
CA PRO A 31 7.00 9.09 3.34
C PRO A 31 8.35 8.43 3.60
N THR A 32 8.57 7.27 2.99
CA THR A 32 9.85 6.54 3.05
C THR A 32 10.69 6.76 1.79
N LEU A 33 10.30 7.73 0.97
CA LEU A 33 10.96 8.07 -0.28
C LEU A 33 12.31 8.73 -0.04
N ILE A 34 13.26 8.41 -0.89
CA ILE A 34 14.52 9.18 -1.00
C ILE A 34 14.28 10.29 -2.02
N GLU A 35 13.98 11.50 -1.53
CA GLU A 35 13.55 12.62 -2.38
C GLU A 35 14.61 13.08 -3.38
N THR A 36 15.89 12.87 -3.07
CA THR A 36 17.04 13.18 -3.93
C THR A 36 17.31 12.13 -5.00
N GLN A 37 16.60 11.01 -4.98
CA GLN A 37 16.67 9.93 -5.96
C GLN A 37 15.49 10.02 -6.93
N THR A 38 15.68 9.47 -8.13
CA THR A 38 14.61 9.35 -9.13
C THR A 38 13.57 8.32 -8.71
N VAL A 39 12.41 8.33 -9.38
CA VAL A 39 11.39 7.27 -9.25
C VAL A 39 12.01 5.91 -9.54
N PHE A 40 12.80 5.81 -10.61
CA PHE A 40 13.50 4.58 -10.98
C PHE A 40 14.38 4.06 -9.85
N GLU A 41 15.23 4.93 -9.28
CA GLU A 41 16.18 4.56 -8.22
C GLU A 41 15.46 4.15 -6.92
N ASN A 42 14.37 4.84 -6.54
CA ASN A 42 13.54 4.45 -5.40
C ASN A 42 12.94 3.04 -5.59
N LEU A 43 12.43 2.73 -6.80
CA LEU A 43 11.91 1.40 -7.13
C LEU A 43 13.03 0.35 -7.15
N LEU A 44 14.19 0.67 -7.72
CA LEU A 44 15.35 -0.22 -7.76
C LEU A 44 15.81 -0.63 -6.36
N LEU A 45 15.94 0.34 -5.45
CA LEU A 45 16.31 0.10 -4.04
C LEU A 45 15.28 -0.75 -3.30
N SER A 46 14.03 -0.76 -3.78
CA SER A 46 12.92 -1.50 -3.17
C SER A 46 12.76 -2.92 -3.71
N LEU A 47 13.48 -3.31 -4.77
CA LEU A 47 13.37 -4.67 -5.32
C LEU A 47 13.74 -5.73 -4.27
N LYS A 48 13.01 -6.85 -4.30
CA LYS A 48 13.26 -8.01 -3.43
C LYS A 48 14.54 -8.72 -3.87
N LYS A 49 15.67 -8.28 -3.38
CA LYS A 49 17.00 -8.84 -3.66
C LYS A 49 17.70 -9.28 -2.37
N SER A 50 18.77 -10.05 -2.53
CA SER A 50 19.63 -10.41 -1.39
C SER A 50 20.19 -9.15 -0.74
N ARG A 51 20.00 -9.01 0.57
CA ARG A 51 20.55 -7.91 1.39
C ARG A 51 21.92 -8.23 1.96
N ASN A 52 22.61 -9.24 1.41
CA ASN A 52 23.98 -9.53 1.79
C ASN A 52 24.88 -8.35 1.35
N PRO A 53 25.67 -7.76 2.26
CA PRO A 53 26.54 -6.61 1.94
C PRO A 53 27.49 -6.86 0.76
N ILE A 54 28.04 -8.07 0.65
CA ILE A 54 28.94 -8.46 -0.45
C ILE A 54 28.15 -8.52 -1.77
N ALA A 55 26.95 -9.12 -1.78
CA ALA A 55 26.11 -9.19 -2.96
C ALA A 55 25.65 -7.80 -3.40
N THR A 56 25.42 -6.88 -2.46
CA THR A 56 25.02 -5.50 -2.74
C THR A 56 26.18 -4.70 -3.35
N LEU A 57 27.41 -4.90 -2.85
CA LEU A 57 28.60 -4.21 -3.36
C LEU A 57 28.90 -4.56 -4.83
N PHE A 58 28.63 -5.80 -5.24
CA PHE A 58 28.83 -6.29 -6.61
C PHE A 58 27.54 -6.38 -7.44
N TYR A 59 26.45 -5.76 -6.94
CA TYR A 59 25.19 -5.76 -7.65
C TYR A 59 25.31 -5.03 -9.01
N LYS A 60 24.94 -5.74 -10.06
CA LYS A 60 24.74 -5.16 -11.40
C LYS A 60 23.27 -5.34 -11.76
N MET A 61 22.63 -4.23 -12.13
CA MET A 61 21.26 -4.25 -12.63
C MET A 61 21.16 -5.17 -13.86
N SER A 62 20.20 -6.08 -13.82
CA SER A 62 19.92 -6.97 -14.96
C SER A 62 18.80 -6.38 -15.84
N PRO A 63 18.67 -6.81 -17.12
CA PRO A 63 17.54 -6.44 -17.97
C PRO A 63 16.18 -6.82 -17.36
N ASP A 64 16.11 -7.90 -16.57
CA ASP A 64 14.90 -8.31 -15.88
C ASP A 64 14.52 -7.34 -14.77
N ASP A 65 15.50 -6.77 -14.05
CA ASP A 65 15.27 -5.74 -13.02
C ASP A 65 14.70 -4.47 -13.65
N GLU A 66 15.27 -4.02 -14.75
CA GLU A 66 14.80 -2.84 -15.49
C GLU A 66 13.35 -3.04 -15.97
N LYS A 67 13.06 -4.22 -16.50
CA LYS A 67 11.71 -4.59 -16.93
C LYS A 67 10.73 -4.63 -15.76
N GLU A 68 11.14 -5.19 -14.62
CA GLU A 68 10.32 -5.23 -13.40
C GLU A 68 10.00 -3.82 -12.90
N ILE A 69 11.00 -2.95 -12.81
CA ILE A 69 10.83 -1.54 -12.40
C ILE A 69 9.89 -0.81 -13.36
N THR A 70 10.08 -0.99 -14.67
CA THR A 70 9.22 -0.38 -15.69
C THR A 70 7.77 -0.84 -15.55
N ASN A 71 7.54 -2.13 -15.34
CA ASN A 71 6.20 -2.68 -15.13
C ASN A 71 5.53 -2.09 -13.88
N ILE A 72 6.28 -1.97 -12.77
CA ILE A 72 5.77 -1.35 -11.54
C ILE A 72 5.44 0.12 -11.79
N ALA A 73 6.32 0.87 -12.47
CA ALA A 73 6.09 2.29 -12.79
C ALA A 73 4.83 2.49 -13.65
N VAL A 74 4.59 1.60 -14.63
CA VAL A 74 3.33 1.58 -15.42
C VAL A 74 2.14 1.29 -14.51
N GLU A 75 2.26 0.31 -13.63
CA GLU A 75 1.17 -0.12 -12.74
C GLU A 75 0.72 0.99 -11.80
N VAL A 76 1.68 1.74 -11.23
CA VAL A 76 1.41 2.85 -10.31
C VAL A 76 1.26 4.21 -11.01
N ASN A 77 1.11 4.25 -12.35
CA ASN A 77 0.92 5.46 -13.16
C ASN A 77 2.08 6.48 -13.06
N LEU A 78 3.32 6.01 -12.94
CA LEU A 78 4.52 6.85 -12.84
C LEU A 78 5.53 6.65 -13.97
N ILE A 79 5.16 5.95 -15.04
CA ILE A 79 6.08 5.67 -16.17
C ILE A 79 6.60 6.95 -16.82
N GLU A 80 5.75 7.98 -16.96
CA GLU A 80 6.13 9.27 -17.52
C GLU A 80 7.10 10.06 -16.60
N ASN A 81 7.09 9.72 -15.30
CA ASN A 81 7.91 10.37 -14.28
C ASN A 81 9.10 9.51 -13.86
N ILE A 82 9.40 8.41 -14.55
CA ILE A 82 10.39 7.41 -14.11
C ILE A 82 11.78 7.99 -13.86
N GLY A 83 12.18 8.98 -14.65
CA GLY A 83 13.45 9.72 -14.52
C GLY A 83 13.37 10.98 -13.64
N SER A 84 12.20 11.36 -13.13
CA SER A 84 12.03 12.55 -12.28
C SER A 84 12.48 12.26 -10.86
N LEU A 85 13.01 13.27 -10.16
CA LEU A 85 13.33 13.17 -8.73
C LEU A 85 12.04 12.98 -7.93
N ALA A 86 12.07 12.08 -6.95
CA ALA A 86 10.90 11.82 -6.10
C ALA A 86 10.43 13.07 -5.33
N GLY A 87 11.36 13.96 -4.99
CA GLY A 87 11.04 15.25 -4.37
C GLY A 87 10.17 16.17 -5.22
N GLN A 88 10.20 16.05 -6.56
CA GLN A 88 9.46 16.87 -7.51
C GLN A 88 8.04 16.35 -7.80
N LEU A 89 7.70 15.16 -7.32
CA LEU A 89 6.39 14.55 -7.51
C LEU A 89 5.31 15.29 -6.71
N SER A 90 4.08 15.31 -7.24
CA SER A 90 2.91 15.72 -6.45
C SER A 90 2.72 14.79 -5.25
N HIS A 91 1.92 15.24 -4.27
CA HIS A 91 1.64 14.41 -3.10
C HIS A 91 1.03 13.05 -3.50
N GLY A 92 0.04 13.04 -4.39
CA GLY A 92 -0.56 11.81 -4.90
C GLY A 92 0.42 10.90 -5.64
N GLN A 93 1.32 11.49 -6.45
CA GLN A 93 2.38 10.74 -7.12
C GLN A 93 3.39 10.12 -6.14
N LYS A 94 3.73 10.83 -5.06
CA LYS A 94 4.56 10.29 -3.98
C LYS A 94 3.88 9.07 -3.32
N GLN A 95 2.58 9.14 -3.07
CA GLN A 95 1.80 8.02 -2.55
C GLN A 95 1.82 6.80 -3.51
N TRP A 96 1.71 7.03 -4.82
CA TRP A 96 1.81 5.96 -5.82
C TRP A 96 3.21 5.36 -5.87
N LEU A 97 4.26 6.17 -5.75
CA LEU A 97 5.63 5.66 -5.68
C LEU A 97 5.82 4.75 -4.46
N GLU A 98 5.31 5.14 -3.31
CA GLU A 98 5.34 4.29 -2.10
C GLU A 98 4.63 2.95 -2.30
N ILE A 99 3.45 2.96 -2.93
CA ILE A 99 2.75 1.71 -3.29
C ILE A 99 3.63 0.89 -4.24
N GLY A 100 4.28 1.51 -5.24
CA GLY A 100 5.21 0.85 -6.16
C GLY A 100 6.39 0.21 -5.44
N MET A 101 6.98 0.90 -4.46
CA MET A 101 8.07 0.37 -3.64
C MET A 101 7.63 -0.86 -2.82
N LEU A 102 6.39 -0.87 -2.31
CA LEU A 102 5.83 -2.05 -1.65
C LEU A 102 5.60 -3.20 -2.64
N LEU A 103 5.09 -2.92 -3.85
CA LEU A 103 4.90 -3.93 -4.90
C LEU A 103 6.21 -4.60 -5.31
N ALA A 104 7.31 -3.85 -5.32
CA ALA A 104 8.64 -4.37 -5.61
C ALA A 104 9.09 -5.47 -4.63
N GLN A 105 8.50 -5.54 -3.43
CA GLN A 105 8.72 -6.61 -2.46
C GLN A 105 7.88 -7.86 -2.73
N LYS A 106 6.99 -7.85 -3.75
CA LYS A 106 6.07 -8.95 -4.10
C LYS A 106 5.26 -9.45 -2.90
N PRO A 107 4.50 -8.57 -2.24
CA PRO A 107 3.74 -8.93 -1.05
C PRO A 107 2.51 -9.79 -1.38
N ASN A 108 2.12 -10.64 -0.43
CA ASN A 108 0.83 -11.34 -0.44
C ASN A 108 -0.29 -10.50 0.20
N LEU A 109 0.10 -9.64 1.14
CA LEU A 109 -0.78 -8.71 1.84
C LEU A 109 -0.18 -7.32 1.89
N LEU A 110 -0.95 -6.33 1.42
CA LEU A 110 -0.65 -4.90 1.54
C LEU A 110 -1.53 -4.28 2.63
N LEU A 111 -0.90 -3.61 3.57
CA LEU A 111 -1.56 -2.77 4.57
C LEU A 111 -1.31 -1.31 4.20
N ILE A 112 -2.36 -0.58 3.84
CA ILE A 112 -2.27 0.80 3.33
C ILE A 112 -3.08 1.70 4.24
N ASP A 113 -2.41 2.69 4.83
CA ASP A 113 -2.99 3.64 5.75
C ASP A 113 -3.18 4.99 5.03
N GLU A 114 -4.42 5.48 5.00
CA GLU A 114 -4.86 6.75 4.40
C GLU A 114 -4.31 7.00 2.97
N PRO A 115 -4.53 6.09 2.00
CA PRO A 115 -3.98 6.25 0.65
C PRO A 115 -4.52 7.45 -0.11
N ALA A 116 -5.67 8.01 0.28
CA ALA A 116 -6.31 9.13 -0.39
C ALA A 116 -5.99 10.50 0.25
N ALA A 117 -5.26 10.53 1.37
CA ALA A 117 -4.95 11.76 2.08
C ALA A 117 -4.21 12.78 1.18
N GLY A 118 -4.71 14.02 1.15
CA GLY A 118 -4.10 15.12 0.38
C GLY A 118 -4.16 15.00 -1.15
N MET A 119 -4.89 14.01 -1.68
CA MET A 119 -5.05 13.80 -3.12
C MET A 119 -6.15 14.67 -3.72
N THR A 120 -5.94 15.12 -4.94
CA THR A 120 -6.99 15.71 -5.79
C THR A 120 -8.02 14.66 -6.21
N SER A 121 -9.24 15.09 -6.61
CA SER A 121 -10.27 14.16 -7.10
C SER A 121 -9.83 13.26 -8.27
N PRO A 122 -9.06 13.74 -9.27
CA PRO A 122 -8.51 12.85 -10.31
C PRO A 122 -7.52 11.81 -9.76
N GLU A 123 -6.65 12.19 -8.82
CA GLU A 123 -5.68 11.28 -8.20
C GLU A 123 -6.39 10.21 -7.37
N ARG A 124 -7.42 10.57 -6.58
CA ARG A 124 -8.27 9.62 -5.84
C ARG A 124 -8.89 8.56 -6.76
N LYS A 125 -9.47 8.99 -7.89
CA LYS A 125 -10.06 8.07 -8.88
C LYS A 125 -9.02 7.10 -9.46
N LYS A 126 -7.80 7.58 -9.74
CA LYS A 126 -6.69 6.73 -10.20
C LYS A 126 -6.27 5.76 -9.11
N THR A 127 -6.18 6.19 -7.84
CA THR A 127 -5.84 5.35 -6.70
C THR A 127 -6.87 4.24 -6.48
N VAL A 128 -8.17 4.54 -6.57
CA VAL A 128 -9.23 3.52 -6.50
C VAL A 128 -9.05 2.48 -7.61
N LYS A 129 -8.81 2.89 -8.85
CA LYS A 129 -8.57 1.98 -9.98
C LYS A 129 -7.32 1.10 -9.74
N LEU A 130 -6.25 1.70 -9.23
CA LEU A 130 -5.03 0.99 -8.88
C LEU A 130 -5.30 -0.08 -7.82
N LEU A 131 -5.93 0.28 -6.70
CA LEU A 131 -6.21 -0.65 -5.61
C LEU A 131 -7.14 -1.79 -6.06
N LYS A 132 -8.19 -1.49 -6.84
CA LYS A 132 -9.07 -2.51 -7.44
C LYS A 132 -8.32 -3.44 -8.40
N LYS A 133 -7.35 -2.94 -9.15
CA LYS A 133 -6.51 -3.77 -10.02
C LYS A 133 -5.60 -4.69 -9.20
N LEU A 134 -4.93 -4.15 -8.19
CA LEU A 134 -4.01 -4.88 -7.32
C LEU A 134 -4.73 -5.97 -6.50
N SER A 135 -5.97 -5.71 -6.04
CA SER A 135 -6.75 -6.66 -5.24
C SER A 135 -7.11 -7.96 -5.97
N LYS A 136 -6.92 -8.02 -7.28
CA LYS A 136 -7.12 -9.26 -8.07
C LYS A 136 -6.01 -10.27 -7.83
N ASN A 137 -4.82 -9.83 -7.45
CA ASN A 137 -3.63 -10.67 -7.35
C ASN A 137 -3.11 -10.80 -5.92
N GLN A 138 -3.52 -9.92 -5.00
CA GLN A 138 -3.05 -9.89 -3.62
C GLN A 138 -4.11 -9.35 -2.67
N SER A 139 -4.03 -9.71 -1.41
CA SER A 139 -4.92 -9.15 -0.38
C SER A 139 -4.51 -7.72 -0.05
N ILE A 140 -5.50 -6.83 0.10
CA ILE A 140 -5.26 -5.44 0.47
C ILE A 140 -6.17 -5.08 1.65
N VAL A 141 -5.61 -4.49 2.68
CA VAL A 141 -6.33 -3.85 3.77
C VAL A 141 -6.05 -2.36 3.70
N VAL A 142 -7.11 -1.57 3.59
CA VAL A 142 -7.05 -0.11 3.56
C VAL A 142 -7.67 0.42 4.84
N VAL A 143 -6.97 1.30 5.54
CA VAL A 143 -7.51 2.08 6.65
C VAL A 143 -7.81 3.48 6.12
N GLU A 144 -9.06 3.90 6.21
CA GLU A 144 -9.53 5.18 5.67
C GLU A 144 -10.68 5.75 6.50
N HIS A 145 -10.79 7.05 6.48
CA HIS A 145 -11.89 7.80 7.08
C HIS A 145 -12.72 8.58 6.04
N ASP A 146 -12.28 8.63 4.78
CA ASP A 146 -13.02 9.23 3.66
C ASP A 146 -14.06 8.24 3.14
N MET A 147 -15.33 8.48 3.50
CA MET A 147 -16.43 7.59 3.14
C MET A 147 -16.70 7.53 1.63
N GLU A 148 -16.43 8.61 0.88
CA GLU A 148 -16.58 8.59 -0.59
C GLU A 148 -15.52 7.70 -1.23
N PHE A 149 -14.29 7.77 -0.73
CA PHE A 149 -13.21 6.90 -1.17
C PHE A 149 -13.52 5.43 -0.85
N VAL A 150 -13.93 5.13 0.40
CA VAL A 150 -14.33 3.77 0.82
C VAL A 150 -15.48 3.24 -0.05
N LYS A 151 -16.51 4.06 -0.31
CA LYS A 151 -17.62 3.70 -1.20
C LYS A 151 -17.14 3.33 -2.59
N SER A 152 -16.17 4.09 -3.12
CA SER A 152 -15.62 3.87 -4.46
C SER A 152 -14.81 2.57 -4.58
N LEU A 153 -14.30 2.02 -3.47
CA LEU A 153 -13.59 0.75 -3.44
C LEU A 153 -14.51 -0.46 -3.62
N GLU A 154 -15.80 -0.37 -3.23
CA GLU A 154 -16.81 -1.44 -3.34
C GLU A 154 -16.33 -2.75 -2.68
N CYS A 155 -15.81 -2.66 -1.48
CA CYS A 155 -15.24 -3.77 -0.74
C CYS A 155 -15.96 -4.01 0.59
N ARG A 156 -15.59 -5.09 1.28
CA ARG A 156 -16.00 -5.35 2.66
C ARG A 156 -15.41 -4.29 3.57
N VAL A 157 -16.25 -3.74 4.44
CA VAL A 157 -15.89 -2.70 5.40
C VAL A 157 -16.01 -3.26 6.82
N THR A 158 -15.01 -2.97 7.64
CA THR A 158 -15.02 -3.26 9.10
C THR A 158 -14.88 -1.94 9.83
N VAL A 159 -15.84 -1.57 10.67
CA VAL A 159 -15.79 -0.35 11.48
C VAL A 159 -15.25 -0.65 12.86
N LEU A 160 -14.17 0.07 13.21
CA LEU A 160 -13.52 -0.01 14.51
C LEU A 160 -13.82 1.25 15.32
N HIS A 161 -14.18 1.06 16.59
CA HIS A 161 -14.33 2.14 17.56
C HIS A 161 -13.77 1.68 18.90
N GLU A 162 -12.91 2.50 19.52
CA GLU A 162 -12.25 2.21 20.82
C GLU A 162 -11.65 0.80 20.90
N GLY A 163 -11.01 0.36 19.80
CA GLY A 163 -10.36 -0.96 19.73
C GLY A 163 -11.29 -2.15 19.55
N THR A 164 -12.59 -1.93 19.34
CA THR A 164 -13.60 -2.98 19.12
C THR A 164 -14.21 -2.87 17.72
N VAL A 165 -14.59 -4.02 17.14
CA VAL A 165 -15.35 -4.07 15.89
C VAL A 165 -16.82 -3.82 16.24
N ILE A 166 -17.42 -2.75 15.70
CA ILE A 166 -18.82 -2.40 15.94
C ILE A 166 -19.74 -2.80 14.79
N ALA A 167 -19.23 -2.89 13.57
CA ALA A 167 -19.97 -3.37 12.41
C ALA A 167 -19.04 -3.94 11.34
N GLU A 168 -19.54 -4.87 10.53
CA GLU A 168 -18.81 -5.46 9.41
C GLU A 168 -19.79 -5.88 8.30
N GLY A 169 -19.43 -5.60 7.04
CA GLY A 169 -20.25 -5.95 5.88
C GLY A 169 -20.02 -5.07 4.66
N SER A 170 -21.01 -4.93 3.80
CA SER A 170 -21.00 -3.90 2.76
C SER A 170 -21.13 -2.51 3.38
N LEU A 171 -20.66 -1.47 2.66
CA LEU A 171 -20.77 -0.10 3.16
C LEU A 171 -22.24 0.28 3.47
N ASP A 172 -23.18 -0.13 2.61
CA ASP A 172 -24.61 0.15 2.83
C ASP A 172 -25.15 -0.51 4.11
N HIS A 173 -24.72 -1.74 4.40
CA HIS A 173 -25.08 -2.44 5.62
C HIS A 173 -24.50 -1.74 6.86
N VAL A 174 -23.22 -1.38 6.79
CA VAL A 174 -22.49 -0.76 7.90
C VAL A 174 -23.03 0.65 8.20
N SER A 175 -23.38 1.43 7.18
CA SER A 175 -23.90 2.80 7.32
C SER A 175 -25.32 2.86 7.91
N GLN A 176 -26.04 1.75 7.92
CA GLN A 176 -27.37 1.63 8.55
C GLN A 176 -27.30 1.16 10.01
N ASN A 177 -26.14 0.78 10.50
CA ASN A 177 -25.97 0.32 11.88
C ASN A 177 -26.07 1.51 12.86
N GLU A 178 -26.99 1.44 13.81
CA GLU A 178 -27.25 2.51 14.79
C GLU A 178 -25.97 2.94 15.53
N LYS A 179 -25.13 2.00 15.97
CA LYS A 179 -23.87 2.31 16.66
C LYS A 179 -22.88 3.07 15.77
N VAL A 180 -22.86 2.77 14.47
CA VAL A 180 -22.00 3.48 13.50
C VAL A 180 -22.54 4.89 13.28
N ILE A 181 -23.86 5.05 13.19
CA ILE A 181 -24.51 6.35 13.05
C ILE A 181 -24.19 7.24 14.25
N ASP A 182 -24.34 6.71 15.47
CA ASP A 182 -24.08 7.46 16.71
C ASP A 182 -22.61 7.92 16.80
N VAL A 183 -21.67 7.05 16.43
CA VAL A 183 -20.22 7.30 16.57
C VAL A 183 -19.67 8.20 15.47
N TYR A 184 -20.08 7.99 14.22
CA TYR A 184 -19.43 8.62 13.05
C TYR A 184 -20.31 9.65 12.33
N LEU A 185 -21.63 9.58 12.46
CA LEU A 185 -22.55 10.48 11.76
C LEU A 185 -23.22 11.49 12.69
N GLY A 186 -22.98 11.39 14.01
CA GLY A 186 -23.29 12.44 14.99
C GLY A 186 -24.77 12.89 14.97
N ARG A 187 -25.69 12.01 15.26
CA ARG A 187 -27.08 12.40 15.57
C ARG A 187 -27.36 12.26 17.04
#